data_bbe38da2100edd61eeb7761de9bf8446
#
_entry.id   bbe38da2100edd61eeb7761de9bf8446
#
_cell.length_a   1.000
_cell.length_b   1.000
_cell.length_c   1.000
_cell.angle_alpha   90.00
_cell.angle_beta   90.00
_cell.angle_gamma   90.00
#
_symmetry.space_group_name_H-M   'P 1'
#
loop_
_entity.id
_entity.type
_entity.pdbx_description
1 polymer ?
#
loop_
_entity_poly.entity_id
_entity_poly.type
_entity_poly.pdbx_seq_one_letter_code
_entity_poly.pdbx_strand_id
1 'polypeptide(L)'
;MNKKRIVFVTGTRADFGKLSGLIKILDNSKYEKLIFITGMHMLTQYGLTKLEVQKFADAQHVEFVNQRPDDMLDTILSKTIMGFSDYILEVKPDLVVYHGDRVESLAAALACTTNYVNSVHVEGGELSGTIDEVFRHSITKLSDYHLVCCSDARNRIIQLGENPENIINIGSPELDFHSKDSGVSL
;
A
#
# COMPACT_ATOMS: atom_id res chain seq x y z
N MET A 1 -22.56 6.18 -14.50
CA MET A 1 -21.84 4.95 -14.09
C MET A 1 -21.33 5.15 -12.68
N ASN A 2 -21.47 4.18 -11.79
CA ASN A 2 -20.86 4.28 -10.47
C ASN A 2 -19.34 4.26 -10.63
N LYS A 3 -18.63 5.13 -9.91
CA LYS A 3 -17.16 5.13 -9.89
C LYS A 3 -16.65 3.84 -9.25
N LYS A 4 -15.50 3.36 -9.73
CA LYS A 4 -14.79 2.26 -9.08
C LYS A 4 -14.08 2.76 -7.84
N ARG A 5 -14.20 2.02 -6.72
CA ARG A 5 -13.58 2.37 -5.44
C ARG A 5 -12.20 1.76 -5.32
N ILE A 6 -11.20 2.60 -5.11
CA ILE A 6 -9.82 2.16 -4.89
C ILE A 6 -9.39 2.62 -3.50
N VAL A 7 -9.03 1.67 -2.65
CA VAL A 7 -8.50 1.94 -1.31
C VAL A 7 -6.99 1.84 -1.34
N PHE A 8 -6.31 2.86 -0.84
CA PHE A 8 -4.86 2.89 -0.61
C PHE A 8 -4.59 2.74 0.88
N VAL A 9 -3.75 1.76 1.25
CA VAL A 9 -3.37 1.52 2.65
C VAL A 9 -1.99 2.13 2.89
N THR A 10 -1.86 2.98 3.91
CA THR A 10 -0.59 3.59 4.28
C THR A 10 -0.35 3.53 5.77
N GLY A 11 0.83 3.06 6.17
CA GLY A 11 1.27 2.93 7.56
C GLY A 11 2.37 3.90 7.94
N THR A 12 3.10 4.47 6.94
CA THR A 12 4.24 5.36 7.17
C THR A 12 4.31 6.47 6.13
N ARG A 13 5.08 7.52 6.44
CA ARG A 13 5.37 8.60 5.49
C ARG A 13 6.05 8.09 4.21
N ALA A 14 6.93 7.10 4.32
CA ALA A 14 7.62 6.52 3.17
C ALA A 14 6.64 5.83 2.22
N ASP A 15 5.69 5.03 2.75
CA ASP A 15 4.65 4.39 1.95
C ASP A 15 3.79 5.42 1.23
N PHE A 16 3.33 6.44 1.97
CA PHE A 16 2.48 7.48 1.42
C PHE A 16 3.20 8.26 0.31
N GLY A 17 4.48 8.57 0.49
CA GLY A 17 5.29 9.23 -0.54
C GLY A 17 5.22 8.51 -1.88
N LYS A 18 5.37 7.18 -1.87
CA LYS A 18 5.34 6.34 -3.07
C LYS A 18 3.92 6.14 -3.63
N LEU A 19 2.92 5.99 -2.76
CA LEU A 19 1.53 5.83 -3.18
C LEU A 19 0.91 7.14 -3.71
N SER A 20 1.33 8.29 -3.21
CA SER A 20 0.74 9.59 -3.56
C SER A 20 0.80 9.92 -5.06
N GLY A 21 1.87 9.50 -5.75
CA GLY A 21 2.00 9.61 -7.20
C GLY A 21 0.92 8.81 -7.93
N LEU A 22 0.72 7.55 -7.52
CA LEU A 22 -0.30 6.66 -8.09
C LEU A 22 -1.71 7.21 -7.85
N ILE A 23 -1.98 7.76 -6.66
CA ILE A 23 -3.28 8.37 -6.35
C ILE A 23 -3.57 9.57 -7.26
N LYS A 24 -2.56 10.41 -7.54
CA LYS A 24 -2.71 11.64 -8.34
C LYS A 24 -3.05 11.36 -9.81
N ILE A 25 -2.50 10.31 -10.40
CA ILE A 25 -2.72 9.99 -11.82
C ILE A 25 -4.10 9.39 -12.10
N LEU A 26 -4.81 8.92 -11.08
CA LEU A 26 -6.13 8.34 -11.24
C LEU A 26 -7.18 9.42 -11.51
N ASP A 27 -7.97 9.22 -12.55
CA ASP A 27 -9.03 10.12 -12.99
C ASP A 27 -10.20 10.14 -12.00
N ASN A 28 -10.43 11.29 -11.36
CA ASN A 28 -11.51 11.50 -10.40
C ASN A 28 -12.92 11.31 -11.01
N SER A 29 -13.08 11.34 -12.32
CA SER A 29 -14.36 11.08 -12.98
C SER A 29 -14.71 9.59 -12.98
N LYS A 30 -13.71 8.70 -12.95
CA LYS A 30 -13.84 7.26 -13.05
C LYS A 30 -13.69 6.54 -11.71
N TYR A 31 -12.83 7.08 -10.82
CA TYR A 31 -12.43 6.43 -9.58
C TYR A 31 -12.80 7.25 -8.36
N GLU A 32 -13.33 6.58 -7.35
CA GLU A 32 -13.45 7.07 -5.98
C GLU A 32 -12.22 6.59 -5.21
N LYS A 33 -11.39 7.54 -4.77
CA LYS A 33 -10.12 7.27 -4.09
C LYS A 33 -10.28 7.40 -2.59
N LEU A 34 -9.88 6.36 -1.87
CA LEU A 34 -10.01 6.26 -0.42
C LEU A 34 -8.63 5.94 0.16
N ILE A 35 -8.23 6.58 1.25
CA ILE A 35 -6.97 6.31 1.94
C ILE A 35 -7.27 5.81 3.34
N PHE A 36 -6.81 4.60 3.64
CA PHE A 36 -6.83 4.02 4.97
C PHE A 36 -5.50 4.32 5.66
N ILE A 37 -5.52 5.23 6.62
CA ILE A 37 -4.35 5.74 7.35
C ILE A 37 -4.23 4.97 8.66
N THR A 38 -3.09 4.31 8.88
CA THR A 38 -2.85 3.49 10.07
C THR A 38 -1.36 3.51 10.47
N GLY A 39 -0.92 2.60 11.30
CA GLY A 39 0.48 2.39 11.61
C GLY A 39 1.16 3.58 12.30
N MET A 40 2.39 3.83 11.92
CA MET A 40 3.21 4.92 12.47
C MET A 40 2.64 6.31 12.20
N HIS A 41 1.78 6.47 11.19
CA HIS A 41 1.08 7.72 10.95
C HIS A 41 0.27 8.21 12.17
N MET A 42 -0.19 7.27 12.99
CA MET A 42 -1.05 7.53 14.14
C MET A 42 -0.27 7.80 15.43
N LEU A 43 1.07 7.68 15.42
CA LEU A 43 1.91 7.80 16.61
C LEU A 43 2.58 9.16 16.71
N THR A 44 2.43 9.81 17.87
CA THR A 44 3.05 11.13 18.17
C THR A 44 4.58 11.10 18.09
N GLN A 45 5.20 10.00 18.50
CA GLN A 45 6.65 9.83 18.46
C GLN A 45 7.24 9.88 17.03
N TYR A 46 6.43 9.64 16.01
CA TYR A 46 6.82 9.74 14.60
C TYR A 46 6.25 11.02 13.93
N GLY A 47 5.82 12.01 14.73
CA GLY A 47 5.38 13.32 14.27
C GLY A 47 3.94 13.38 13.74
N LEU A 48 3.09 12.38 14.05
CA LEU A 48 1.69 12.33 13.59
C LEU A 48 1.56 12.60 12.08
N THR A 49 2.34 11.89 11.28
CA THR A 49 2.44 12.12 9.83
C THR A 49 1.12 11.90 9.07
N LYS A 50 0.08 11.41 9.75
CA LYS A 50 -1.31 11.43 9.24
C LYS A 50 -1.75 12.84 8.79
N LEU A 51 -1.25 13.90 9.45
CA LEU A 51 -1.59 15.28 9.08
C LEU A 51 -1.06 15.66 7.68
N GLU A 52 0.01 15.01 7.21
CA GLU A 52 0.51 15.17 5.84
C GLU A 52 -0.43 14.47 4.86
N VAL A 53 -0.90 13.27 5.19
CA VAL A 53 -1.85 12.51 4.37
C VAL A 53 -3.18 13.25 4.27
N GLN A 54 -3.69 13.82 5.36
CA GLN A 54 -4.94 14.57 5.40
C GLN A 54 -4.95 15.82 4.50
N LYS A 55 -3.78 16.41 4.24
CA LYS A 55 -3.63 17.54 3.30
C LYS A 55 -3.83 17.12 1.84
N PHE A 56 -3.83 15.83 1.57
CA PHE A 56 -4.01 15.31 0.22
C PHE A 56 -5.50 15.37 -0.16
N ALA A 57 -5.88 16.44 -0.87
CA ALA A 57 -7.28 16.77 -1.16
C ALA A 57 -7.98 15.85 -2.17
N ASP A 58 -7.22 15.02 -2.88
CA ASP A 58 -7.75 14.21 -4.00
C ASP A 58 -8.38 12.89 -3.59
N ALA A 59 -8.46 12.59 -2.29
CA ALA A 59 -9.01 11.33 -1.76
C ALA A 59 -9.75 11.54 -0.44
N GLN A 60 -10.67 10.66 -0.11
CA GLN A 60 -11.28 10.58 1.21
C GLN A 60 -10.37 9.81 2.16
N HIS A 61 -10.36 10.17 3.43
CA HIS A 61 -9.46 9.59 4.43
C HIS A 61 -10.24 8.90 5.55
N VAL A 62 -9.75 7.75 5.97
CA VAL A 62 -10.16 7.06 7.19
C VAL A 62 -8.94 6.80 8.05
N GLU A 63 -9.02 7.11 9.33
CA GLU A 63 -7.96 6.88 10.31
C GLU A 63 -8.27 5.67 11.16
N PHE A 64 -7.28 4.80 11.33
CA PHE A 64 -7.41 3.62 12.19
C PHE A 64 -6.19 3.46 13.09
N VAL A 65 -6.41 3.52 14.40
CA VAL A 65 -5.36 3.32 15.41
C VAL A 65 -5.18 1.83 15.65
N ASN A 66 -4.19 1.23 15.01
CA ASN A 66 -3.88 -0.20 15.11
C ASN A 66 -2.82 -0.54 16.18
N GLN A 67 -2.09 0.46 16.69
CA GLN A 67 -0.94 0.21 17.56
C GLN A 67 -0.73 1.30 18.61
N ARG A 68 -0.07 0.89 19.69
CA ARG A 68 0.58 1.75 20.69
C ARG A 68 2.10 1.65 20.52
N PRO A 69 2.89 2.56 21.14
CA PRO A 69 4.36 2.58 20.98
C PRO A 69 5.07 1.24 21.21
N ASP A 70 4.61 0.45 22.19
CA ASP A 70 5.27 -0.78 22.62
C ASP A 70 4.52 -2.07 22.21
N ASP A 71 3.54 -1.96 21.32
CA ASP A 71 2.82 -3.15 20.84
C ASP A 71 3.75 -4.03 19.99
N MET A 72 3.67 -5.34 20.19
CA MET A 72 4.40 -6.33 19.39
C MET A 72 3.78 -6.49 18.01
N LEU A 73 4.58 -6.94 17.04
CA LEU A 73 4.16 -7.05 15.63
C LEU A 73 2.91 -7.93 15.42
N ASP A 74 2.76 -9.01 16.19
CA ASP A 74 1.60 -9.88 16.14
C ASP A 74 0.31 -9.18 16.62
N THR A 75 0.43 -8.35 17.65
CA THR A 75 -0.66 -7.50 18.13
C THR A 75 -1.06 -6.45 17.11
N ILE A 76 -0.08 -5.79 16.49
CA ILE A 76 -0.31 -4.82 15.41
C ILE A 76 -0.98 -5.51 14.22
N LEU A 77 -0.47 -6.67 13.81
CA LEU A 77 -1.03 -7.48 12.73
C LEU A 77 -2.50 -7.82 12.98
N SER A 78 -2.80 -8.39 14.15
CA SER A 78 -4.16 -8.84 14.47
C SER A 78 -5.16 -7.69 14.53
N LYS A 79 -4.81 -6.56 15.17
CA LYS A 79 -5.65 -5.36 15.23
C LYS A 79 -5.90 -4.79 13.82
N THR A 80 -4.87 -4.75 12.98
CA THR A 80 -4.98 -4.20 11.63
C THR A 80 -5.86 -5.10 10.75
N ILE A 81 -5.70 -6.43 10.83
CA ILE A 81 -6.58 -7.37 10.10
C ILE A 81 -8.06 -7.12 10.49
N MET A 82 -8.37 -7.06 11.78
CA MET A 82 -9.74 -6.84 12.25
C MET A 82 -10.31 -5.51 11.72
N GLY A 83 -9.62 -4.40 12.00
CA GLY A 83 -10.12 -3.08 11.61
C GLY A 83 -10.19 -2.88 10.10
N PHE A 84 -9.26 -3.43 9.35
CA PHE A 84 -9.29 -3.35 7.90
C PHE A 84 -10.35 -4.27 7.27
N SER A 85 -10.59 -5.46 7.85
CA SER A 85 -11.68 -6.34 7.42
C SER A 85 -13.05 -5.66 7.59
N ASP A 86 -13.30 -5.05 8.74
CA ASP A 86 -14.54 -4.30 8.97
C ASP A 86 -14.69 -3.16 7.95
N TYR A 87 -13.62 -2.42 7.70
CA TYR A 87 -13.61 -1.32 6.75
C TYR A 87 -13.92 -1.76 5.31
N ILE A 88 -13.30 -2.83 4.81
CA ILE A 88 -13.56 -3.31 3.43
C ILE A 88 -14.97 -3.90 3.27
N LEU A 89 -15.53 -4.49 4.31
CA LEU A 89 -16.93 -4.98 4.30
C LEU A 89 -17.93 -3.82 4.20
N GLU A 90 -17.65 -2.68 4.84
CA GLU A 90 -18.46 -1.47 4.76
C GLU A 90 -18.32 -0.77 3.42
N VAL A 91 -17.06 -0.52 3.00
CA VAL A 91 -16.72 0.29 1.82
C VAL A 91 -16.93 -0.47 0.52
N LYS A 92 -16.71 -1.79 0.54
CA LYS A 92 -16.77 -2.68 -0.63
C LYS A 92 -15.92 -2.17 -1.80
N PRO A 93 -14.59 -2.08 -1.62
CA PRO A 93 -13.69 -1.60 -2.66
C PRO A 93 -13.64 -2.55 -3.85
N ASP A 94 -13.46 -2.00 -5.05
CA ASP A 94 -13.16 -2.78 -6.25
C ASP A 94 -11.68 -3.21 -6.29
N LEU A 95 -10.81 -2.44 -5.62
CA LEU A 95 -9.37 -2.69 -5.58
C LEU A 95 -8.76 -2.09 -4.30
N VAL A 96 -7.79 -2.80 -3.72
CA VAL A 96 -6.96 -2.30 -2.62
C VAL A 96 -5.50 -2.22 -3.09
N VAL A 97 -4.82 -1.14 -2.77
CA VAL A 97 -3.40 -0.91 -3.11
C VAL A 97 -2.61 -0.69 -1.83
N TYR A 98 -1.54 -1.44 -1.66
CA TYR A 98 -0.59 -1.31 -0.55
C TYR A 98 0.84 -1.42 -1.03
N HIS A 99 1.76 -0.89 -0.25
CA HIS A 99 3.17 -0.76 -0.62
C HIS A 99 4.06 -1.55 0.34
N GLY A 100 5.14 -2.14 -0.20
CA GLY A 100 6.31 -2.60 0.54
C GLY A 100 6.10 -3.85 1.39
N ASP A 101 6.59 -3.81 2.62
CA ASP A 101 6.87 -4.97 3.44
C ASP A 101 6.47 -4.80 4.92
N ARG A 102 5.68 -3.78 5.20
CA ARG A 102 5.26 -3.51 6.56
C ARG A 102 4.16 -4.46 7.03
N VAL A 103 4.09 -4.62 8.36
CA VAL A 103 3.06 -5.45 9.01
C VAL A 103 1.64 -5.00 8.66
N GLU A 104 1.43 -3.70 8.45
CA GLU A 104 0.14 -3.14 8.05
C GLU A 104 -0.25 -3.56 6.62
N SER A 105 0.73 -3.62 5.71
CA SER A 105 0.53 -4.11 4.35
C SER A 105 0.23 -5.61 4.34
N LEU A 106 0.92 -6.39 5.18
CA LEU A 106 0.64 -7.83 5.36
C LEU A 106 -0.79 -8.05 5.88
N ALA A 107 -1.20 -7.27 6.87
CA ALA A 107 -2.56 -7.33 7.42
C ALA A 107 -3.61 -7.03 6.34
N ALA A 108 -3.38 -5.99 5.54
CA ALA A 108 -4.27 -5.62 4.45
C ALA A 108 -4.34 -6.72 3.38
N ALA A 109 -3.21 -7.32 3.00
CA ALA A 109 -3.16 -8.44 2.05
C ALA A 109 -3.95 -9.65 2.55
N LEU A 110 -3.78 -10.03 3.82
CA LEU A 110 -4.55 -11.11 4.45
C LEU A 110 -6.05 -10.82 4.45
N ALA A 111 -6.44 -9.60 4.83
CA ALA A 111 -7.84 -9.20 4.83
C ALA A 111 -8.45 -9.22 3.41
N CYS A 112 -7.73 -8.72 2.40
CA CYS A 112 -8.18 -8.75 1.01
C CYS A 112 -8.39 -10.19 0.52
N THR A 113 -7.38 -11.05 0.67
CA THR A 113 -7.44 -12.44 0.21
C THR A 113 -8.57 -13.21 0.87
N THR A 114 -8.78 -13.05 2.17
CA THR A 114 -9.83 -13.77 2.92
C THR A 114 -11.24 -13.25 2.66
N ASN A 115 -11.38 -12.01 2.17
CA ASN A 115 -12.65 -11.39 1.80
C ASN A 115 -12.87 -11.33 0.27
N TYR A 116 -12.02 -11.97 -0.53
CA TYR A 116 -12.12 -12.01 -2.00
C TYR A 116 -12.11 -10.61 -2.65
N VAL A 117 -11.31 -9.70 -2.10
CA VAL A 117 -11.12 -8.34 -2.64
C VAL A 117 -9.82 -8.31 -3.43
N ASN A 118 -9.87 -7.88 -4.69
CA ASN A 118 -8.67 -7.75 -5.53
C ASN A 118 -7.68 -6.76 -4.93
N SER A 119 -6.39 -7.09 -5.05
CA SER A 119 -5.34 -6.28 -4.46
C SER A 119 -4.11 -6.10 -5.35
N VAL A 120 -3.40 -5.00 -5.13
CA VAL A 120 -2.17 -4.63 -5.83
C VAL A 120 -1.05 -4.43 -4.82
N HIS A 121 0.03 -5.17 -4.97
CA HIS A 121 1.26 -4.99 -4.23
C HIS A 121 2.24 -4.11 -5.00
N VAL A 122 2.63 -2.99 -4.42
CA VAL A 122 3.62 -2.05 -4.97
C VAL A 122 4.98 -2.33 -4.34
N GLU A 123 6.04 -2.38 -5.14
CA GLU A 123 7.42 -2.70 -4.74
C GLU A 123 7.60 -4.11 -4.14
N GLY A 124 6.85 -5.10 -4.63
CA GLY A 124 7.14 -6.50 -4.38
C GLY A 124 8.40 -6.98 -5.09
N GLY A 125 8.95 -8.13 -4.64
CA GLY A 125 10.10 -8.79 -5.29
C GLY A 125 11.47 -8.21 -4.96
N GLU A 126 11.56 -7.16 -4.14
CA GLU A 126 12.82 -6.62 -3.63
C GLU A 126 13.41 -7.50 -2.51
N LEU A 127 14.74 -7.42 -2.31
CA LEU A 127 15.48 -8.14 -1.26
C LEU A 127 15.98 -7.17 -0.18
N SER A 128 15.89 -7.56 1.08
CA SER A 128 16.38 -6.76 2.20
C SER A 128 17.16 -7.54 3.25
N GLY A 129 17.07 -8.88 3.25
CA GLY A 129 17.79 -9.75 4.18
C GLY A 129 17.29 -9.66 5.64
N THR A 130 16.09 -9.12 5.86
CA THR A 130 15.45 -8.94 7.18
C THR A 130 14.11 -9.66 7.23
N ILE A 131 13.42 -9.60 8.38
CA ILE A 131 12.04 -10.10 8.51
C ILE A 131 11.08 -9.41 7.51
N ASP A 132 11.38 -8.18 7.13
CA ASP A 132 10.58 -7.42 6.17
C ASP A 132 10.55 -8.11 4.80
N GLU A 133 11.65 -8.78 4.39
CA GLU A 133 11.66 -9.59 3.17
C GLU A 133 10.67 -10.74 3.22
N VAL A 134 10.55 -11.42 4.38
CA VAL A 134 9.57 -12.49 4.58
C VAL A 134 8.15 -11.92 4.42
N PHE A 135 7.89 -10.77 5.02
CA PHE A 135 6.59 -10.10 4.87
C PHE A 135 6.35 -9.69 3.43
N ARG A 136 7.32 -9.08 2.76
CA ARG A 136 7.22 -8.67 1.34
C ARG A 136 6.84 -9.84 0.44
N HIS A 137 7.52 -10.98 0.56
CA HIS A 137 7.21 -12.15 -0.25
C HIS A 137 5.86 -12.77 0.10
N SER A 138 5.46 -12.74 1.37
CA SER A 138 4.12 -13.18 1.80
C SER A 138 3.04 -12.26 1.22
N ILE A 139 3.22 -10.95 1.27
CA ILE A 139 2.31 -9.97 0.67
C ILE A 139 2.19 -10.21 -0.83
N THR A 140 3.31 -10.44 -1.53
CA THR A 140 3.31 -10.78 -2.95
C THR A 140 2.42 -12.00 -3.23
N LYS A 141 2.56 -13.08 -2.44
CA LYS A 141 1.75 -14.31 -2.62
C LYS A 141 0.27 -14.14 -2.32
N LEU A 142 -0.10 -13.15 -1.53
CA LEU A 142 -1.48 -12.84 -1.17
C LEU A 142 -2.15 -11.85 -2.14
N SER A 143 -1.39 -11.25 -3.07
CA SER A 143 -1.85 -10.19 -3.97
C SER A 143 -2.17 -10.71 -5.36
N ASP A 144 -3.13 -10.06 -6.05
CA ASP A 144 -3.56 -10.44 -7.39
C ASP A 144 -2.70 -9.77 -8.48
N TYR A 145 -2.23 -8.54 -8.22
CA TYR A 145 -1.45 -7.74 -9.17
C TYR A 145 -0.20 -7.17 -8.50
N HIS A 146 0.84 -6.92 -9.30
CA HIS A 146 2.14 -6.49 -8.80
C HIS A 146 2.70 -5.34 -9.64
N LEU A 147 3.02 -4.24 -8.97
CA LEU A 147 3.73 -3.10 -9.56
C LEU A 147 5.17 -3.11 -9.04
N VAL A 148 6.12 -3.41 -9.90
CA VAL A 148 7.54 -3.60 -9.54
C VAL A 148 8.42 -2.48 -10.06
N CYS A 149 9.56 -2.23 -9.38
CA CYS A 149 10.48 -1.17 -9.72
C CYS A 149 11.47 -1.54 -10.82
N CYS A 150 11.78 -2.83 -10.98
CA CYS A 150 12.82 -3.29 -11.90
C CYS A 150 12.56 -4.71 -12.42
N SER A 151 13.34 -5.09 -13.44
CA SER A 151 13.25 -6.41 -14.06
C SER A 151 13.62 -7.55 -13.11
N ASP A 152 14.57 -7.31 -12.18
CA ASP A 152 15.01 -8.33 -11.22
C ASP A 152 13.90 -8.64 -10.21
N ALA A 153 13.22 -7.62 -9.71
CA ALA A 153 12.05 -7.78 -8.85
C ALA A 153 10.93 -8.54 -9.58
N ARG A 154 10.66 -8.19 -10.85
CA ARG A 154 9.70 -8.92 -11.70
C ARG A 154 10.05 -10.41 -11.81
N ASN A 155 11.32 -10.72 -12.09
CA ASN A 155 11.76 -12.10 -12.26
C ASN A 155 11.61 -12.91 -10.97
N ARG A 156 11.89 -12.32 -9.80
CA ARG A 156 11.67 -12.99 -8.50
C ARG A 156 10.21 -13.28 -8.23
N ILE A 157 9.32 -12.36 -8.57
CA ILE A 157 7.86 -12.57 -8.42
C ILE A 157 7.40 -13.72 -9.33
N ILE A 158 7.90 -13.81 -10.56
CA ILE A 158 7.64 -14.95 -11.44
C ILE A 158 8.16 -16.27 -10.81
N GLN A 159 9.35 -16.25 -10.22
CA GLN A 159 9.89 -17.43 -9.51
C GLN A 159 9.07 -17.84 -8.29
N LEU A 160 8.39 -16.89 -7.65
CA LEU A 160 7.40 -17.17 -6.60
C LEU A 160 6.11 -17.79 -7.14
N GLY A 161 5.97 -17.92 -8.46
CA GLY A 161 4.83 -18.58 -9.12
C GLY A 161 3.68 -17.64 -9.46
N GLU A 162 3.91 -16.32 -9.50
CA GLU A 162 2.89 -15.35 -9.93
C GLU A 162 2.77 -15.29 -11.46
N ASN A 163 1.57 -15.01 -11.96
CA ASN A 163 1.32 -14.88 -13.39
C ASN A 163 2.04 -13.66 -13.96
N PRO A 164 2.95 -13.81 -14.95
CA PRO A 164 3.67 -12.71 -15.56
C PRO A 164 2.82 -11.58 -16.15
N GLU A 165 1.56 -11.88 -16.54
CA GLU A 165 0.61 -10.89 -17.06
C GLU A 165 0.08 -9.94 -15.99
N ASN A 166 0.13 -10.35 -14.72
CA ASN A 166 -0.29 -9.54 -13.57
C ASN A 166 0.87 -8.71 -12.98
N ILE A 167 2.07 -8.75 -13.59
CA ILE A 167 3.26 -8.06 -13.08
C ILE A 167 3.66 -6.95 -14.05
N ILE A 168 3.53 -5.69 -13.60
CA ILE A 168 3.84 -4.50 -14.39
C ILE A 168 5.08 -3.82 -13.80
N ASN A 169 6.11 -3.64 -14.62
CA ASN A 169 7.28 -2.85 -14.24
C ASN A 169 6.96 -1.36 -14.48
N ILE A 170 6.86 -0.60 -13.39
CA ILE A 170 6.52 0.83 -13.40
C ILE A 170 7.73 1.74 -13.13
N GLY A 171 8.92 1.16 -12.89
CA GLY A 171 10.04 1.92 -12.34
C GLY A 171 9.83 2.25 -10.85
N SER A 172 10.74 3.06 -10.28
CA SER A 172 10.61 3.49 -8.89
C SER A 172 9.70 4.73 -8.79
N PRO A 173 8.57 4.64 -8.06
CA PRO A 173 7.68 5.79 -7.84
C PRO A 173 8.36 6.97 -7.14
N GLU A 174 9.46 6.72 -6.43
CA GLU A 174 10.24 7.74 -5.73
C GLU A 174 10.98 8.68 -6.68
N LEU A 175 11.44 8.18 -7.83
CA LEU A 175 12.13 8.99 -8.83
C LEU A 175 11.22 10.05 -9.44
N ASP A 176 9.95 9.74 -9.64
CA ASP A 176 8.97 10.71 -10.16
C ASP A 176 8.72 11.88 -9.20
N PHE A 177 8.85 11.63 -7.90
CA PHE A 177 8.69 12.67 -6.87
C PHE A 177 9.86 13.65 -6.90
N HIS A 178 11.10 13.14 -7.01
CA HIS A 178 12.31 13.96 -7.00
C HIS A 178 12.56 14.68 -8.32
N SER A 179 12.11 14.16 -9.46
CA SER A 179 12.31 14.79 -10.76
C SER A 179 11.53 16.12 -10.92
N LYS A 180 10.44 16.29 -10.20
CA LYS A 180 9.61 17.51 -10.24
C LYS A 180 10.16 18.66 -9.38
N ASP A 181 10.92 18.33 -8.33
CA ASP A 181 11.51 19.33 -7.44
C ASP A 181 12.89 19.85 -7.90
N SER A 182 13.59 19.13 -8.77
CA SER A 182 14.98 19.45 -9.13
C SER A 182 15.13 20.44 -10.28
N GLY A 183 14.07 20.79 -11.00
CA GLY A 183 14.14 21.74 -12.13
C GLY A 183 15.14 21.35 -13.24
N VAL A 184 15.68 20.14 -13.21
CA VAL A 184 16.59 19.60 -14.23
C VAL A 184 15.74 18.91 -15.28
N SER A 185 15.57 19.59 -16.42
CA SER A 185 15.11 18.91 -17.64
C SER A 185 16.21 17.96 -18.09
N LEU A 186 15.93 16.68 -18.15
CA LEU A 186 16.73 15.68 -18.84
C LEU A 186 16.65 15.89 -20.35
#